data_1df05fc9249d6172c03fd9b5be42b01a
#
_entry.id   1df05fc9249d6172c03fd9b5be42b01a
#
_cell.length_a   1.000
_cell.length_b   1.000
_cell.length_c   1.000
_cell.angle_alpha   90.00
_cell.angle_beta   90.00
_cell.angle_gamma   90.00
#
_symmetry.space_group_name_H-M   'P 1'
#
loop_
_entity.id
_entity.type
_entity.pdbx_description
1 polymer ?
#
loop_
_entity_poly.entity_id
_entity_poly.type
_entity_poly.pdbx_seq_one_letter_code
_entity_poly.pdbx_strand_id
1 'polypeptide(L)'
;NPDCPEDEKYKALGSPHANNHEEQALLGFKSPDGVNWSLISEKPVMDHTMGVNVFDSQNTTFWDRQRGCYVGFYRDSIYPDGVRYRQIMTTTSKDYRRWTKGQLLDYGEARLDHLYTNAVTPYYRAPHIYVGFPKRLMQDRSVVGNMAIGLSDGVFMSSRDGLHFKRWDEAFVRPGL
;
A
#
# COMPACT_ATOMS: atom_id res chain seq x y z
N ASN A 1 8.14 -16.27 -2.15
CA ASN A 1 8.29 -17.29 -1.12
C ASN A 1 8.97 -18.51 -1.74
N PRO A 2 10.19 -18.92 -1.26
CA PRO A 2 10.89 -20.08 -1.82
C PRO A 2 10.19 -21.41 -1.54
N ASP A 3 9.38 -21.47 -0.48
CA ASP A 3 8.70 -22.69 -0.03
C ASP A 3 7.24 -22.76 -0.50
N CYS A 4 6.83 -21.91 -1.42
CA CYS A 4 5.46 -21.98 -1.94
C CYS A 4 5.30 -23.14 -2.94
N PRO A 5 4.08 -23.69 -3.09
CA PRO A 5 3.77 -24.64 -4.14
C PRO A 5 4.15 -24.08 -5.53
N GLU A 6 4.50 -24.97 -6.46
CA GLU A 6 4.97 -24.58 -7.80
C GLU A 6 3.88 -23.81 -8.56
N ASP A 7 2.63 -24.17 -8.39
CA ASP A 7 1.47 -23.48 -8.98
C ASP A 7 1.15 -22.13 -8.32
N GLU A 8 1.86 -21.76 -7.25
CA GLU A 8 1.74 -20.50 -6.51
C GLU A 8 3.00 -19.63 -6.56
N LYS A 9 3.88 -19.85 -7.50
CA LYS A 9 5.14 -19.14 -7.65
C LYS A 9 4.97 -17.61 -7.71
N TYR A 10 3.98 -17.16 -8.45
CA TYR A 10 3.59 -15.74 -8.53
C TYR A 10 2.28 -15.51 -7.79
N LYS A 11 2.16 -14.35 -7.17
CA LYS A 11 0.97 -13.95 -6.42
C LYS A 11 0.60 -12.51 -6.73
N ALA A 12 -0.70 -12.24 -6.75
CA ALA A 12 -1.22 -10.89 -6.95
C ALA A 12 -2.45 -10.62 -6.07
N LEU A 13 -2.73 -9.35 -5.85
CA LEU A 13 -3.99 -8.89 -5.28
C LEU A 13 -4.80 -8.18 -6.37
N GLY A 14 -6.12 -8.33 -6.31
CA GLY A 14 -7.04 -7.64 -7.20
C GLY A 14 -8.36 -7.35 -6.53
N SER A 15 -9.02 -6.27 -6.95
CA SER A 15 -10.39 -5.98 -6.51
C SER A 15 -11.36 -6.95 -7.18
N PRO A 16 -12.38 -7.46 -6.47
CA PRO A 16 -13.41 -8.31 -7.06
C PRO A 16 -14.24 -7.57 -8.14
N HIS A 17 -14.36 -6.25 -8.02
CA HIS A 17 -15.12 -5.43 -8.95
C HIS A 17 -14.38 -4.14 -9.29
N ALA A 18 -14.10 -3.93 -10.58
CA ALA A 18 -13.33 -2.79 -11.06
C ALA A 18 -13.97 -1.41 -10.75
N ASN A 19 -15.28 -1.37 -10.46
CA ASN A 19 -16.05 -0.14 -10.29
C ASN A 19 -16.92 -0.11 -9.01
N ASN A 20 -16.83 -1.13 -8.14
CA ASN A 20 -17.65 -1.16 -6.92
C ASN A 20 -16.81 -0.76 -5.71
N HIS A 21 -16.85 0.52 -5.36
CA HIS A 21 -16.22 1.06 -4.15
C HIS A 21 -16.91 0.63 -2.85
N GLU A 22 -18.05 -0.06 -2.93
CA GLU A 22 -18.79 -0.53 -1.76
C GLU A 22 -18.21 -1.81 -1.17
N GLU A 23 -17.57 -2.65 -2.01
CA GLU A 23 -16.87 -3.84 -1.55
C GLU A 23 -15.40 -3.55 -1.31
N GLN A 24 -15.08 -3.11 -0.10
CA GLN A 24 -13.70 -2.91 0.35
C GLN A 24 -13.05 -4.27 0.61
N ALA A 25 -12.65 -4.95 -0.47
CA ALA A 25 -12.10 -6.29 -0.43
C ALA A 25 -11.04 -6.52 -1.50
N LEU A 26 -10.09 -7.42 -1.23
CA LEU A 26 -9.08 -7.87 -2.18
C LEU A 26 -9.12 -9.40 -2.30
N LEU A 27 -9.20 -9.88 -3.52
CA LEU A 27 -8.99 -11.28 -3.87
C LEU A 27 -7.50 -11.57 -4.04
N GLY A 28 -7.08 -12.76 -3.63
CA GLY A 28 -5.75 -13.28 -3.87
C GLY A 28 -5.72 -14.12 -5.15
N PHE A 29 -4.71 -13.89 -5.98
CA PHE A 29 -4.45 -14.65 -7.19
C PHE A 29 -3.10 -15.35 -7.10
N LYS A 30 -3.00 -16.51 -7.79
CA LYS A 30 -1.78 -17.30 -7.93
C LYS A 30 -1.53 -17.65 -9.38
N SER A 31 -0.27 -17.88 -9.71
CA SER A 31 0.15 -18.33 -11.03
C SER A 31 1.47 -19.10 -10.97
N PRO A 32 1.66 -20.17 -11.76
CA PRO A 32 2.94 -20.85 -11.91
C PRO A 32 3.93 -20.08 -12.79
N ASP A 33 3.45 -19.28 -13.73
CA ASP A 33 4.22 -18.71 -14.85
C ASP A 33 4.12 -17.18 -14.96
N GLY A 34 3.24 -16.53 -14.17
CA GLY A 34 2.96 -15.10 -14.26
C GLY A 34 2.03 -14.68 -15.39
N VAL A 35 1.51 -15.63 -16.17
CA VAL A 35 0.61 -15.42 -17.31
C VAL A 35 -0.77 -16.02 -17.03
N ASN A 36 -0.81 -17.27 -16.60
CA ASN A 36 -2.03 -17.99 -16.30
C ASN A 36 -2.38 -17.85 -14.82
N TRP A 37 -3.43 -17.08 -14.51
CA TRP A 37 -3.83 -16.74 -13.14
C TRP A 37 -5.10 -17.45 -12.72
N SER A 38 -5.15 -17.88 -11.46
CA SER A 38 -6.32 -18.44 -10.81
C SER A 38 -6.48 -17.86 -9.41
N LEU A 39 -7.67 -17.97 -8.83
CA LEU A 39 -7.91 -17.55 -7.45
C LEU A 39 -7.16 -18.43 -6.46
N ILE A 40 -6.60 -17.82 -5.42
CA ILE A 40 -6.08 -18.53 -4.24
C ILE A 40 -7.24 -19.06 -3.39
N SER A 41 -8.33 -18.29 -3.35
CA SER A 41 -9.54 -18.56 -2.56
C SER A 41 -10.73 -17.89 -3.24
N GLU A 42 -11.90 -18.50 -3.14
CA GLU A 42 -13.16 -17.87 -3.57
C GLU A 42 -13.57 -16.68 -2.69
N LYS A 43 -13.06 -16.63 -1.46
CA LYS A 43 -13.31 -15.53 -0.54
C LYS A 43 -12.17 -14.51 -0.60
N PRO A 44 -12.46 -13.24 -0.37
CA PRO A 44 -11.43 -12.22 -0.22
C PRO A 44 -10.37 -12.63 0.79
N VAL A 45 -9.11 -12.31 0.49
CA VAL A 45 -7.97 -12.52 1.41
C VAL A 45 -7.77 -11.33 2.34
N MET A 46 -8.30 -10.17 1.97
CA MET A 46 -8.41 -8.96 2.78
C MET A 46 -9.78 -8.34 2.56
N ASP A 47 -10.42 -7.79 3.58
CA ASP A 47 -11.74 -7.19 3.51
C ASP A 47 -11.89 -5.95 4.42
N HIS A 48 -13.08 -5.39 4.47
CA HIS A 48 -13.45 -4.21 5.24
C HIS A 48 -13.12 -4.29 6.75
N THR A 49 -12.91 -5.48 7.31
CA THR A 49 -12.54 -5.63 8.73
C THR A 49 -11.12 -5.12 9.02
N MET A 50 -10.33 -4.85 7.99
CA MET A 50 -8.95 -4.36 8.11
C MET A 50 -8.86 -2.85 8.35
N GLY A 51 -9.93 -2.08 8.23
CA GLY A 51 -9.94 -0.64 8.49
C GLY A 51 -11.27 0.04 8.16
N VAL A 52 -11.23 1.34 7.92
CA VAL A 52 -12.43 2.18 7.75
C VAL A 52 -12.74 2.44 6.26
N ASN A 53 -11.72 2.79 5.47
CA ASN A 53 -11.84 3.07 4.03
C ASN A 53 -10.65 2.44 3.30
N VAL A 54 -10.62 1.10 3.34
CA VAL A 54 -9.47 0.30 2.92
C VAL A 54 -9.43 0.08 1.41
N PHE A 55 -8.22 -0.19 0.92
CA PHE A 55 -7.87 -0.72 -0.41
C PHE A 55 -8.18 0.20 -1.60
N ASP A 56 -8.65 1.41 -1.39
CA ASP A 56 -8.77 2.39 -2.46
C ASP A 56 -7.35 2.80 -2.93
N SER A 57 -7.15 2.87 -4.22
CA SER A 57 -5.89 3.14 -4.93
C SER A 57 -4.87 1.97 -4.89
N GLN A 58 -3.59 2.24 -4.65
CA GLN A 58 -2.55 1.23 -4.81
C GLN A 58 -2.41 0.30 -3.59
N ASN A 59 -2.47 -1.01 -3.84
CA ASN A 59 -2.17 -2.05 -2.88
C ASN A 59 -0.94 -2.83 -3.37
N THR A 60 0.11 -2.93 -2.56
CA THR A 60 1.35 -3.62 -2.91
C THR A 60 1.63 -4.75 -1.94
N THR A 61 2.16 -5.86 -2.46
CA THR A 61 2.60 -6.99 -1.65
C THR A 61 3.88 -7.59 -2.21
N PHE A 62 4.71 -8.12 -1.33
CA PHE A 62 5.91 -8.86 -1.71
C PHE A 62 6.28 -9.87 -0.63
N TRP A 63 7.13 -10.84 -0.99
CA TRP A 63 7.75 -11.74 -0.04
C TRP A 63 8.99 -11.10 0.58
N ASP A 64 8.99 -10.95 1.89
CA ASP A 64 10.17 -10.53 2.64
C ASP A 64 10.97 -11.75 3.09
N ARG A 65 12.14 -11.93 2.49
CA ARG A 65 13.02 -13.06 2.78
C ARG A 65 13.58 -13.04 4.21
N GLN A 66 13.81 -11.85 4.76
CA GLN A 66 14.39 -11.71 6.10
C GLN A 66 13.35 -12.03 7.18
N ARG A 67 12.11 -11.57 6.98
CA ARG A 67 11.00 -11.80 7.91
C ARG A 67 10.31 -13.15 7.69
N GLY A 68 10.58 -13.80 6.56
CA GLY A 68 9.96 -15.08 6.18
C GLY A 68 8.43 -14.97 6.11
N CYS A 69 7.92 -13.87 5.55
CA CYS A 69 6.49 -13.63 5.38
C CYS A 69 6.20 -12.71 4.20
N TYR A 70 4.97 -12.72 3.75
CA TYR A 70 4.46 -11.68 2.85
C TYR A 70 4.22 -10.40 3.65
N VAL A 71 4.58 -9.27 3.08
CA VAL A 71 4.29 -7.94 3.59
C VAL A 71 3.38 -7.24 2.62
N GLY A 72 2.35 -6.59 3.12
CA GLY A 72 1.40 -5.80 2.33
C GLY A 72 1.35 -4.36 2.79
N PHE A 73 1.15 -3.46 1.83
CA PHE A 73 0.88 -2.06 2.09
C PHE A 73 -0.38 -1.65 1.33
N TYR A 74 -1.30 -0.99 2.01
CA TYR A 74 -2.56 -0.54 1.46
C TYR A 74 -2.97 0.80 2.04
N ARG A 75 -3.92 1.47 1.39
CA ARG A 75 -4.46 2.72 1.88
C ARG A 75 -5.65 2.49 2.80
N ASP A 76 -5.71 3.28 3.86
CA ASP A 76 -6.86 3.46 4.73
C ASP A 76 -7.07 4.95 5.04
N SER A 77 -8.05 5.28 5.85
CA SER A 77 -8.31 6.62 6.37
C SER A 77 -8.23 6.63 7.89
N ILE A 78 -7.58 7.65 8.43
CA ILE A 78 -7.61 7.98 9.85
C ILE A 78 -8.36 9.29 10.07
N TYR A 79 -8.84 9.53 11.28
CA TYR A 79 -9.70 10.68 11.61
C TYR A 79 -9.23 11.40 12.89
N PRO A 80 -8.00 11.94 12.94
CA PRO A 80 -7.59 12.75 14.08
C PRO A 80 -8.49 14.00 14.16
N ASP A 81 -9.04 14.25 15.33
CA ASP A 81 -9.94 15.39 15.62
C ASP A 81 -11.15 15.47 14.65
N GLY A 82 -11.59 14.31 14.13
CA GLY A 82 -12.69 14.22 13.18
C GLY A 82 -12.33 14.58 11.73
N VAL A 83 -11.10 14.97 11.45
CA VAL A 83 -10.62 15.31 10.11
C VAL A 83 -10.07 14.07 9.43
N ARG A 84 -10.56 13.77 8.22
CA ARG A 84 -10.11 12.62 7.43
C ARG A 84 -8.73 12.85 6.84
N TYR A 85 -7.82 11.91 7.10
CA TYR A 85 -6.54 11.79 6.39
C TYR A 85 -6.41 10.41 5.75
N ARG A 86 -6.00 10.36 4.49
CA ARG A 86 -5.63 9.13 3.79
C ARG A 86 -4.23 8.74 4.20
N GLN A 87 -4.06 7.52 4.68
CA GLN A 87 -2.80 7.04 5.21
C GLN A 87 -2.47 5.65 4.69
N ILE A 88 -1.23 5.23 4.88
CA ILE A 88 -0.74 3.92 4.46
C ILE A 88 -0.68 3.00 5.69
N MET A 89 -1.22 1.80 5.51
CA MET A 89 -1.18 0.71 6.48
C MET A 89 -0.22 -0.36 6.02
N THR A 90 0.38 -1.09 6.96
CA THR A 90 1.14 -2.31 6.70
C THR A 90 0.46 -3.51 7.32
N THR A 91 0.61 -4.67 6.69
CA THR A 91 0.09 -5.96 7.16
C THR A 91 1.00 -7.09 6.73
N THR A 92 0.89 -8.26 7.36
CA THR A 92 1.71 -9.42 7.03
C THR A 92 0.88 -10.69 6.89
N SER A 93 1.40 -11.65 6.10
CA SER A 93 0.81 -12.98 5.96
C SER A 93 1.90 -14.05 5.84
N LYS A 94 1.64 -15.24 6.37
CA LYS A 94 2.51 -16.41 6.17
C LYS A 94 2.14 -17.22 4.93
N ASP A 95 0.87 -17.17 4.54
CA ASP A 95 0.27 -18.04 3.53
C ASP A 95 -0.39 -17.30 2.35
N TYR A 96 -0.34 -15.95 2.35
CA TYR A 96 -1.03 -15.08 1.39
C TYR A 96 -2.57 -15.16 1.44
N ARG A 97 -3.12 -15.94 2.36
CA ARG A 97 -4.57 -16.17 2.54
C ARG A 97 -5.11 -15.43 3.76
N ARG A 98 -4.36 -15.48 4.85
CA ARG A 98 -4.73 -14.84 6.12
C ARG A 98 -3.73 -13.74 6.44
N TRP A 99 -4.24 -12.54 6.58
CA TRP A 99 -3.44 -11.35 6.85
C TRP A 99 -3.69 -10.84 8.27
N THR A 100 -2.65 -10.31 8.88
CA THR A 100 -2.77 -9.66 10.19
C THR A 100 -3.60 -8.39 10.07
N LYS A 101 -4.17 -7.92 11.18
CA LYS A 101 -4.79 -6.59 11.20
C LYS A 101 -3.77 -5.53 10.78
N GLY A 102 -4.22 -4.58 9.96
CA GLY A 102 -3.38 -3.48 9.50
C GLY A 102 -2.87 -2.61 10.64
N GLN A 103 -1.64 -2.15 10.48
CA GLN A 103 -0.99 -1.18 11.36
C GLN A 103 -0.69 0.09 10.57
N LEU A 104 -1.03 1.25 11.14
CA LEU A 104 -0.68 2.54 10.56
C LEU A 104 0.85 2.69 10.52
N LEU A 105 1.38 3.15 9.39
CA LEU A 105 2.80 3.47 9.32
C LEU A 105 3.14 4.64 10.24
N ASP A 106 4.25 4.50 10.94
CA ASP A 106 4.81 5.54 11.78
C ASP A 106 5.86 6.34 10.99
N TYR A 107 5.63 7.62 10.84
CA TYR A 107 6.54 8.55 10.16
C TYR A 107 7.31 9.45 11.13
N GLY A 108 7.28 9.14 12.44
CA GLY A 108 7.89 9.94 13.47
C GLY A 108 7.28 11.36 13.53
N GLU A 109 8.13 12.36 13.45
CA GLU A 109 7.73 13.78 13.52
C GLU A 109 7.31 14.38 12.18
N ALA A 110 7.26 13.60 11.10
CA ALA A 110 6.86 14.11 9.80
C ALA A 110 5.42 14.63 9.82
N ARG A 111 5.17 15.71 9.08
CA ARG A 111 3.86 16.34 8.99
C ARG A 111 2.78 15.33 8.56
N LEU A 112 1.61 15.43 9.13
CA LEU A 112 0.46 14.62 8.70
C LEU A 112 -0.07 15.16 7.36
N ASP A 113 0.12 14.40 6.29
CA ASP A 113 -0.33 14.71 4.94
C ASP A 113 -1.26 13.60 4.42
N HIS A 114 -2.04 13.88 3.38
CA HIS A 114 -2.76 12.83 2.65
C HIS A 114 -1.79 12.04 1.77
N LEU A 115 -1.67 10.74 2.00
CA LEU A 115 -0.89 9.80 1.17
C LEU A 115 -1.83 8.87 0.40
N TYR A 116 -1.85 8.99 -0.93
CA TYR A 116 -2.78 8.24 -1.79
C TYR A 116 -2.28 6.87 -2.20
N THR A 117 -1.00 6.79 -2.54
CA THR A 117 -0.34 5.55 -2.95
C THR A 117 0.84 5.29 -2.04
N ASN A 118 1.35 4.08 -2.02
CA ASN A 118 2.49 3.73 -1.19
C ASN A 118 3.76 3.50 -2.01
N ALA A 119 3.66 2.83 -3.16
CA ALA A 119 4.78 2.41 -4.01
C ALA A 119 5.95 1.81 -3.20
N VAL A 120 5.61 1.06 -2.14
CA VAL A 120 6.62 0.45 -1.27
C VAL A 120 7.13 -0.84 -1.89
N THR A 121 8.46 -0.98 -1.89
CA THR A 121 9.15 -2.18 -2.35
C THR A 121 10.47 -2.35 -1.60
N PRO A 122 11.00 -3.58 -1.44
CA PRO A 122 12.37 -3.78 -1.01
C PRO A 122 13.33 -3.17 -2.02
N TYR A 123 14.35 -2.46 -1.54
CA TYR A 123 15.39 -1.93 -2.42
C TYR A 123 16.25 -3.10 -2.97
N TYR A 124 16.31 -3.26 -4.28
CA TYR A 124 16.86 -4.47 -4.91
C TYR A 124 18.34 -4.75 -4.58
N ARG A 125 19.14 -3.71 -4.32
CA ARG A 125 20.57 -3.85 -3.92
C ARG A 125 20.74 -4.10 -2.42
N ALA A 126 19.76 -3.76 -1.61
CA ALA A 126 19.76 -3.94 -0.17
C ALA A 126 18.33 -4.27 0.30
N PRO A 127 17.86 -5.53 0.09
CA PRO A 127 16.47 -5.90 0.32
C PRO A 127 15.98 -5.77 1.77
N HIS A 128 16.88 -5.54 2.71
CA HIS A 128 16.58 -5.21 4.10
C HIS A 128 16.15 -3.75 4.31
N ILE A 129 16.16 -2.96 3.24
CA ILE A 129 15.67 -1.58 3.25
C ILE A 129 14.43 -1.54 2.36
N TYR A 130 13.32 -1.06 2.89
CA TYR A 130 12.15 -0.71 2.11
C TYR A 130 12.26 0.73 1.67
N VAL A 131 11.91 0.98 0.42
CA VAL A 131 11.76 2.32 -0.14
C VAL A 131 10.33 2.50 -0.61
N GLY A 132 9.80 3.71 -0.47
CA GLY A 132 8.45 4.05 -0.89
C GLY A 132 8.40 5.43 -1.53
N PHE A 133 7.46 5.59 -2.48
CA PHE A 133 7.25 6.84 -3.21
C PHE A 133 5.76 7.20 -3.20
N PRO A 134 5.20 7.55 -2.01
CA PRO A 134 3.79 7.89 -1.92
C PRO A 134 3.45 9.16 -2.70
N LYS A 135 2.30 9.13 -3.39
CA LYS A 135 1.66 10.33 -3.90
C LYS A 135 1.04 11.07 -2.73
N ARG A 136 1.55 12.28 -2.45
CA ARG A 136 1.01 13.18 -1.44
C ARG A 136 0.04 14.17 -2.07
N LEU A 137 -1.08 14.46 -1.40
CA LEU A 137 -2.00 15.54 -1.76
C LEU A 137 -1.93 16.64 -0.70
N MET A 138 -1.66 17.86 -1.14
CA MET A 138 -1.73 19.09 -0.36
C MET A 138 -3.01 19.83 -0.72
N GLN A 139 -4.04 19.72 0.11
CA GLN A 139 -5.37 20.29 -0.14
C GLN A 139 -5.40 21.83 -0.02
N ASP A 140 -4.47 22.39 0.75
CA ASP A 140 -4.30 23.83 1.00
C ASP A 140 -3.58 24.56 -0.16
N ARG A 141 -3.13 23.84 -1.18
CA ARG A 141 -2.48 24.39 -2.36
C ARG A 141 -3.33 24.19 -3.60
N SER A 142 -3.43 25.22 -4.41
CA SER A 142 -4.11 25.15 -5.72
C SER A 142 -3.17 25.63 -6.83
N VAL A 143 -3.31 25.02 -8.00
CA VAL A 143 -2.70 25.54 -9.23
C VAL A 143 -3.51 26.73 -9.71
N VAL A 144 -2.89 27.66 -10.43
CA VAL A 144 -3.55 28.83 -11.02
C VAL A 144 -4.73 28.42 -11.89
N GLY A 145 -5.90 28.94 -11.57
CA GLY A 145 -7.17 28.59 -12.22
C GLY A 145 -7.94 27.50 -11.46
N ASN A 146 -9.26 27.54 -11.55
CA ASN A 146 -10.21 26.72 -10.79
C ASN A 146 -10.26 25.22 -11.17
N MET A 147 -9.17 24.61 -11.59
CA MET A 147 -9.20 23.30 -12.24
C MET A 147 -9.12 22.11 -11.30
N ALA A 148 -8.57 22.23 -10.08
CA ALA A 148 -8.59 21.17 -9.09
C ALA A 148 -8.30 21.72 -7.68
N ILE A 149 -8.98 21.15 -6.68
CA ILE A 149 -8.64 21.39 -5.28
C ILE A 149 -7.42 20.55 -4.92
N GLY A 150 -6.34 21.22 -4.54
CA GLY A 150 -5.11 20.60 -4.07
C GLY A 150 -4.03 20.42 -5.13
N LEU A 151 -2.81 20.25 -4.67
CA LEU A 151 -1.61 19.96 -5.45
C LEU A 151 -1.08 18.59 -5.05
N SER A 152 -0.69 17.77 -6.03
CA SER A 152 -0.08 16.48 -5.77
C SER A 152 1.40 16.48 -6.13
N ASP A 153 2.21 15.85 -5.27
CA ASP A 153 3.61 15.54 -5.54
C ASP A 153 3.92 14.09 -5.12
N GLY A 154 5.14 13.64 -5.36
CA GLY A 154 5.66 12.39 -4.84
C GLY A 154 6.71 12.68 -3.78
N VAL A 155 6.58 12.06 -2.61
CA VAL A 155 7.59 12.11 -1.56
C VAL A 155 8.39 10.82 -1.49
N PHE A 156 9.57 10.86 -0.89
CA PHE A 156 10.39 9.68 -0.65
C PHE A 156 10.28 9.24 0.82
N MET A 157 10.28 7.93 1.04
CA MET A 157 10.37 7.36 2.38
C MET A 157 11.17 6.06 2.38
N SER A 158 11.77 5.72 3.51
CA SER A 158 12.48 4.45 3.69
C SER A 158 12.30 3.88 5.08
N SER A 159 12.40 2.55 5.20
CA SER A 159 12.26 1.81 6.45
C SER A 159 13.18 0.59 6.47
N ARG A 160 13.48 0.08 7.68
CA ARG A 160 14.19 -1.18 7.88
C ARG A 160 13.29 -2.29 8.44
N ASP A 161 12.10 -1.94 8.94
CA ASP A 161 11.18 -2.89 9.58
C ASP A 161 9.79 -2.92 8.93
N GLY A 162 9.52 -2.01 7.98
CA GLY A 162 8.24 -1.93 7.28
C GLY A 162 7.10 -1.32 8.09
N LEU A 163 7.39 -0.75 9.26
CA LEU A 163 6.43 -0.03 10.11
C LEU A 163 6.89 1.41 10.36
N HIS A 164 8.13 1.61 10.81
CA HIS A 164 8.71 2.91 11.09
C HIS A 164 9.43 3.41 9.83
N PHE A 165 8.86 4.43 9.20
CA PHE A 165 9.41 5.03 7.99
C PHE A 165 9.95 6.42 8.26
N LYS A 166 11.20 6.67 7.89
CA LYS A 166 11.65 8.03 7.68
C LYS A 166 11.05 8.54 6.38
N ARG A 167 10.19 9.54 6.46
CA ARG A 167 9.63 10.25 5.31
C ARG A 167 10.27 11.63 5.23
N TRP A 168 10.65 12.04 4.02
CA TRP A 168 11.14 13.39 3.75
C TRP A 168 9.97 14.26 3.29
N ASP A 169 9.94 15.50 3.77
CA ASP A 169 8.86 16.44 3.47
C ASP A 169 9.07 17.18 2.13
N GLU A 170 10.29 17.17 1.60
CA GLU A 170 10.58 17.69 0.27
C GLU A 170 9.99 16.80 -0.82
N ALA A 171 9.47 17.43 -1.87
CA ALA A 171 9.01 16.70 -3.05
C ALA A 171 10.17 16.03 -3.76
N PHE A 172 10.16 14.71 -3.83
CA PHE A 172 11.09 13.91 -4.64
C PHE A 172 10.71 13.97 -6.12
N VAL A 173 9.41 13.87 -6.41
CA VAL A 173 8.84 14.10 -7.74
C VAL A 173 7.95 15.33 -7.65
N ARG A 174 8.36 16.42 -8.29
CA ARG A 174 7.62 17.66 -8.28
C ARG A 174 6.41 17.60 -9.23
N PRO A 175 5.37 18.40 -8.97
CA PRO A 175 4.27 18.58 -9.92
C PRO A 175 4.80 19.02 -11.29
N GLY A 176 4.15 18.56 -12.34
CA GLY A 176 4.38 19.10 -13.69
C GLY A 176 3.91 20.56 -13.83
N LEU A 177 4.29 21.16 -14.95
CA LEU A 177 3.84 22.49 -15.36
C LEU A 177 2.39 22.47 -15.80
#